data_600c6dfc22d1ad568b0547a9dab42764
#
_entry.id   600c6dfc22d1ad568b0547a9dab42764
#
_cell.length_a   1.000
_cell.length_b   1.000
_cell.length_c   1.000
_cell.angle_alpha   90.00
_cell.angle_beta   90.00
_cell.angle_gamma   90.00
#
_symmetry.space_group_name_H-M   'P 1'
#
loop_
_entity.id
_entity.type
_entity.pdbx_description
1 polymer ?
#
loop_
_entity_poly.entity_id
_entity_poly.type
_entity_poly.pdbx_seq_one_letter_code
_entity_poly.pdbx_strand_id
1 'polypeptide(L)'
;ILCAVPTTFTVTVDPNITPTFSFGPAMNICSNGTVPVLTTTSIEGITGTWNPATVDDQNSATYTFTPDAGLCAVPTTFAVTIDPNITPSFSFGTALTICSGETVPALPGTSQNGITGTWNPAVVDDQNTAAYTFTPDAGLCALPANFVVTVSPNITPTFSFGTTLD
;
A
#
# COMPACT_ATOMS: atom_id res chain seq x y z
N ILE A 1 76.33 -4.44 31.98
CA ILE A 1 74.99 -4.32 32.59
C ILE A 1 74.19 -3.43 31.67
N LEU A 2 73.17 -3.97 31.02
CA LEU A 2 72.16 -3.16 30.24
C LEU A 2 71.10 -2.64 31.23
N CYS A 3 70.99 -1.32 31.35
CA CYS A 3 69.93 -0.69 32.10
C CYS A 3 68.78 -0.44 31.13
N ALA A 4 67.65 -1.19 31.24
CA ALA A 4 66.46 -0.99 30.47
C ALA A 4 65.59 0.06 31.17
N VAL A 5 65.07 1.04 30.39
CA VAL A 5 64.04 2.00 30.83
C VAL A 5 62.67 1.45 30.52
N PRO A 6 61.71 1.43 31.47
CA PRO A 6 60.37 1.00 31.21
C PRO A 6 59.70 1.93 30.17
N THR A 7 59.07 1.35 29.15
CA THR A 7 58.18 2.08 28.21
C THR A 7 56.74 1.67 28.48
N THR A 8 55.85 2.67 28.55
CA THR A 8 54.41 2.49 28.66
C THR A 8 53.74 2.83 27.34
N PHE A 9 52.68 2.11 26.97
CA PHE A 9 51.79 2.47 25.89
C PHE A 9 50.35 2.54 26.44
N THR A 10 49.55 3.43 25.89
CA THR A 10 48.16 3.58 26.27
C THR A 10 47.28 2.92 25.19
N VAL A 11 46.34 2.09 25.62
CA VAL A 11 45.32 1.53 24.77
C VAL A 11 44.02 2.24 25.07
N THR A 12 43.41 2.86 24.06
CA THR A 12 42.06 3.44 24.14
C THR A 12 41.11 2.48 23.42
N VAL A 13 40.01 2.12 24.06
CA VAL A 13 38.96 1.29 23.48
C VAL A 13 37.79 2.22 23.17
N ASP A 14 37.48 2.39 21.89
CA ASP A 14 36.30 3.16 21.46
C ASP A 14 35.06 2.26 21.55
N PRO A 15 33.94 2.79 22.08
CA PRO A 15 32.69 2.02 22.15
C PRO A 15 32.15 1.77 20.74
N ASN A 16 31.49 0.62 20.55
CA ASN A 16 30.83 0.30 19.31
C ASN A 16 29.61 1.20 19.11
N ILE A 17 29.44 1.71 17.89
CA ILE A 17 28.30 2.48 17.42
C ILE A 17 27.29 1.55 16.75
N THR A 18 25.99 1.69 17.06
CA THR A 18 24.91 1.04 16.31
C THR A 18 24.43 2.01 15.23
N PRO A 19 24.65 1.71 13.93
CA PRO A 19 24.22 2.57 12.84
C PRO A 19 22.71 2.76 12.83
N THR A 20 22.23 4.00 12.60
CA THR A 20 20.81 4.34 12.44
C THR A 20 20.56 4.98 11.07
N PHE A 21 19.32 4.85 10.60
CA PHE A 21 18.89 5.31 9.27
C PHE A 21 17.57 6.12 9.38
N SER A 22 17.35 7.04 8.44
CA SER A 22 16.18 7.92 8.44
C SER A 22 14.84 7.19 8.30
N PHE A 23 14.83 5.98 7.74
CA PHE A 23 13.64 5.14 7.62
C PHE A 23 13.33 4.32 8.90
N GLY A 24 14.16 4.43 9.94
CA GLY A 24 13.99 3.72 11.20
C GLY A 24 14.33 2.23 11.16
N PRO A 25 14.02 1.47 12.24
CA PRO A 25 14.34 0.04 12.34
C PRO A 25 13.27 -0.87 11.70
N ALA A 26 12.08 -0.34 11.42
CA ALA A 26 10.99 -1.11 10.82
C ALA A 26 10.03 -0.21 10.04
N MET A 27 9.37 -0.78 9.03
CA MET A 27 8.37 -0.10 8.21
C MET A 27 7.31 -1.09 7.70
N ASN A 28 6.04 -0.64 7.65
CA ASN A 28 4.96 -1.36 6.97
C ASN A 28 4.65 -0.64 5.65
N ILE A 29 4.54 -1.39 4.57
CA ILE A 29 4.18 -0.90 3.24
C ILE A 29 3.14 -1.82 2.59
N CYS A 30 2.26 -1.24 1.77
CA CYS A 30 1.35 -2.03 0.96
C CYS A 30 2.10 -2.73 -0.18
N SER A 31 1.64 -3.89 -0.60
CA SER A 31 2.19 -4.60 -1.78
C SER A 31 2.23 -3.67 -2.99
N ASN A 32 3.39 -3.64 -3.68
CA ASN A 32 3.75 -2.70 -4.75
C ASN A 32 3.76 -1.21 -4.30
N GLY A 33 3.91 -0.94 -3.00
CA GLY A 33 4.04 0.41 -2.46
C GLY A 33 5.45 0.99 -2.62
N THR A 34 5.61 2.25 -2.25
CA THR A 34 6.92 2.92 -2.33
C THR A 34 7.84 2.40 -1.23
N VAL A 35 9.00 1.90 -1.64
CA VAL A 35 10.05 1.39 -0.74
C VAL A 35 11.14 2.44 -0.48
N PRO A 36 11.78 2.43 0.70
CA PRO A 36 12.92 3.30 0.96
C PRO A 36 14.16 2.83 0.19
N VAL A 37 15.02 3.79 -0.14
CA VAL A 37 16.36 3.49 -0.67
C VAL A 37 17.29 3.19 0.51
N LEU A 38 17.91 2.02 0.50
CA LEU A 38 18.90 1.62 1.50
C LEU A 38 20.22 2.36 1.25
N THR A 39 20.49 3.39 2.06
CA THR A 39 21.73 4.17 1.94
C THR A 39 22.92 3.39 2.52
N THR A 40 24.09 3.48 1.88
CA THR A 40 25.32 2.83 2.31
C THR A 40 26.05 3.56 3.43
N THR A 41 25.51 4.71 3.89
CA THR A 41 26.05 5.50 4.99
C THR A 41 24.96 5.79 5.99
N SER A 42 25.20 5.52 7.27
CA SER A 42 24.26 5.78 8.38
C SER A 42 24.22 7.27 8.75
N ILE A 43 23.29 7.66 9.63
CA ILE A 43 23.19 9.03 10.18
C ILE A 43 24.47 9.41 10.93
N GLU A 44 25.12 8.44 11.61
CA GLU A 44 26.38 8.63 12.35
C GLU A 44 27.61 8.65 11.43
N GLY A 45 27.43 8.52 10.10
CA GLY A 45 28.52 8.52 9.12
C GLY A 45 29.23 7.16 8.97
N ILE A 46 28.69 6.08 9.52
CA ILE A 46 29.21 4.72 9.36
C ILE A 46 28.88 4.21 7.96
N THR A 47 29.92 3.83 7.19
CA THR A 47 29.75 3.21 5.88
C THR A 47 29.61 1.70 6.00
N GLY A 48 28.95 1.07 5.02
CA GLY A 48 28.73 -0.37 5.00
C GLY A 48 27.83 -0.82 3.87
N THR A 49 27.37 -2.07 3.94
CA THR A 49 26.56 -2.71 2.91
C THR A 49 25.30 -3.34 3.49
N TRP A 50 24.23 -3.33 2.69
CA TRP A 50 22.97 -4.00 3.01
C TRP A 50 22.88 -5.38 2.36
N ASN A 51 22.34 -6.34 3.09
CA ASN A 51 21.97 -7.64 2.55
C ASN A 51 20.55 -8.04 3.03
N PRO A 52 19.58 -8.21 2.12
CA PRO A 52 19.59 -7.87 0.69
C PRO A 52 19.91 -6.39 0.42
N ALA A 53 20.41 -6.06 -0.79
CA ALA A 53 20.83 -4.70 -1.14
C ALA A 53 19.68 -3.75 -1.52
N THR A 54 18.52 -4.30 -1.86
CA THR A 54 17.30 -3.53 -2.25
C THR A 54 16.11 -4.08 -1.51
N VAL A 55 15.14 -3.20 -1.19
CA VAL A 55 13.89 -3.59 -0.55
C VAL A 55 12.96 -4.21 -1.59
N ASP A 56 12.38 -5.38 -1.25
CA ASP A 56 11.33 -6.05 -2.00
C ASP A 56 9.98 -5.41 -1.59
N ASP A 57 9.19 -4.98 -2.56
CA ASP A 57 7.87 -4.36 -2.34
C ASP A 57 6.71 -5.36 -2.35
N GLN A 58 7.01 -6.66 -2.49
CA GLN A 58 6.01 -7.73 -2.55
C GLN A 58 6.12 -8.75 -1.42
N ASN A 59 7.31 -8.86 -0.81
CA ASN A 59 7.57 -9.84 0.24
C ASN A 59 8.17 -9.18 1.49
N SER A 60 7.61 -9.51 2.65
CA SER A 60 8.18 -9.11 3.94
C SER A 60 9.57 -9.70 4.14
N ALA A 61 10.52 -8.88 4.55
CA ALA A 61 11.91 -9.30 4.73
C ALA A 61 12.63 -8.48 5.81
N THR A 62 13.74 -9.00 6.29
CA THR A 62 14.69 -8.28 7.14
C THR A 62 15.98 -8.03 6.38
N TYR A 63 16.42 -6.80 6.39
CA TYR A 63 17.64 -6.30 5.75
C TYR A 63 18.68 -6.06 6.81
N THR A 64 19.91 -6.57 6.61
CA THR A 64 21.00 -6.42 7.55
C THR A 64 22.03 -5.45 6.98
N PHE A 65 22.33 -4.39 7.72
CA PHE A 65 23.47 -3.52 7.44
C PHE A 65 24.71 -4.03 8.14
N THR A 66 25.76 -4.24 7.38
CA THR A 66 27.07 -4.64 7.88
C THR A 66 28.04 -3.48 7.68
N PRO A 67 28.55 -2.86 8.76
CA PRO A 67 29.58 -1.83 8.68
C PRO A 67 30.85 -2.32 7.98
N ASP A 68 31.57 -1.39 7.34
CA ASP A 68 32.86 -1.69 6.73
C ASP A 68 33.89 -2.09 7.78
N ALA A 69 34.83 -2.93 7.39
CA ALA A 69 35.89 -3.42 8.29
C ALA A 69 36.74 -2.26 8.83
N GLY A 70 37.09 -2.32 10.11
CA GLY A 70 37.92 -1.33 10.80
C GLY A 70 37.11 -0.17 11.43
N LEU A 71 35.80 -0.12 11.28
CA LEU A 71 34.94 0.81 12.00
C LEU A 71 34.50 0.21 13.34
N CYS A 72 34.50 1.03 14.41
CA CYS A 72 33.96 0.62 15.71
C CYS A 72 32.43 0.68 15.67
N ALA A 73 31.81 -0.23 14.91
CA ALA A 73 30.38 -0.30 14.75
C ALA A 73 29.88 -1.74 14.70
N VAL A 74 28.62 -1.95 15.11
CA VAL A 74 27.95 -3.27 15.08
C VAL A 74 26.93 -3.33 13.94
N PRO A 75 26.64 -4.52 13.37
CA PRO A 75 25.55 -4.68 12.41
C PRO A 75 24.22 -4.25 12.99
N THR A 76 23.34 -3.70 12.13
CA THR A 76 21.96 -3.36 12.48
C THR A 76 20.99 -3.92 11.45
N THR A 77 19.70 -4.02 11.81
CA THR A 77 18.67 -4.58 10.94
C THR A 77 17.54 -3.59 10.69
N PHE A 78 16.93 -3.73 9.52
CA PHE A 78 15.71 -3.03 9.12
C PHE A 78 14.67 -4.06 8.69
N ALA A 79 13.51 -4.07 9.35
CA ALA A 79 12.43 -5.00 9.05
C ALA A 79 11.36 -4.31 8.18
N VAL A 80 11.00 -4.94 7.06
CA VAL A 80 9.88 -4.49 6.21
C VAL A 80 8.78 -5.53 6.26
N THR A 81 7.57 -5.08 6.60
CA THR A 81 6.35 -5.88 6.53
C THR A 81 5.55 -5.43 5.31
N ILE A 82 5.19 -6.37 4.44
CA ILE A 82 4.33 -6.09 3.30
C ILE A 82 2.90 -6.48 3.64
N ASP A 83 2.01 -5.49 3.65
CA ASP A 83 0.58 -5.69 3.81
C ASP A 83 -0.07 -5.93 2.44
N PRO A 84 -0.82 -7.04 2.24
CA PRO A 84 -1.46 -7.31 0.96
C PRO A 84 -2.54 -6.29 0.64
N ASN A 85 -2.67 -5.92 -0.64
CA ASN A 85 -3.76 -5.06 -1.09
C ASN A 85 -5.11 -5.79 -1.03
N ILE A 86 -6.12 -5.14 -0.47
CA ILE A 86 -7.50 -5.64 -0.35
C ILE A 86 -8.36 -5.00 -1.43
N THR A 87 -9.20 -5.78 -2.11
CA THR A 87 -10.22 -5.24 -3.03
C THR A 87 -11.51 -4.98 -2.24
N PRO A 88 -12.01 -3.73 -2.20
CA PRO A 88 -13.28 -3.41 -1.57
C PRO A 88 -14.43 -4.19 -2.20
N SER A 89 -15.34 -4.69 -1.36
CA SER A 89 -16.55 -5.42 -1.79
C SER A 89 -17.81 -4.71 -1.34
N PHE A 90 -18.88 -4.79 -2.15
CA PHE A 90 -20.16 -4.14 -1.90
C PHE A 90 -21.31 -5.13 -2.11
N SER A 91 -22.44 -4.92 -1.40
CA SER A 91 -23.60 -5.82 -1.43
C SER A 91 -24.29 -5.89 -2.79
N PHE A 92 -24.18 -4.84 -3.63
CA PHE A 92 -24.71 -4.80 -4.99
C PHE A 92 -23.77 -5.45 -6.04
N GLY A 93 -22.59 -5.96 -5.62
CA GLY A 93 -21.62 -6.59 -6.51
C GLY A 93 -20.87 -5.60 -7.41
N THR A 94 -20.48 -6.07 -8.60
CA THR A 94 -19.69 -5.28 -9.57
C THR A 94 -20.49 -4.79 -10.78
N ALA A 95 -21.74 -5.27 -10.95
CA ALA A 95 -22.63 -4.90 -12.04
C ALA A 95 -24.10 -5.01 -11.64
N LEU A 96 -24.93 -4.12 -12.20
CA LEU A 96 -26.39 -4.11 -12.04
C LEU A 96 -27.02 -3.75 -13.37
N THR A 97 -28.13 -4.41 -13.71
CA THR A 97 -28.98 -4.02 -14.86
C THR A 97 -30.33 -3.58 -14.33
N ILE A 98 -30.79 -2.41 -14.75
CA ILE A 98 -32.07 -1.80 -14.35
C ILE A 98 -32.85 -1.34 -15.58
N CYS A 99 -34.16 -1.13 -15.42
CA CYS A 99 -34.95 -0.36 -16.36
C CYS A 99 -34.79 1.15 -16.08
N SER A 100 -34.98 2.00 -17.12
CA SER A 100 -34.91 3.45 -16.98
C SER A 100 -35.90 3.94 -15.91
N GLY A 101 -35.42 4.71 -14.92
CA GLY A 101 -36.17 5.22 -13.77
C GLY A 101 -36.43 4.23 -12.65
N GLU A 102 -35.81 3.07 -12.67
CA GLU A 102 -35.90 2.10 -11.58
C GLU A 102 -35.05 2.51 -10.36
N THR A 103 -35.40 1.98 -9.19
CA THR A 103 -34.67 2.27 -7.95
C THR A 103 -33.22 1.78 -8.02
N VAL A 104 -32.29 2.67 -7.73
CA VAL A 104 -30.84 2.39 -7.71
C VAL A 104 -30.30 2.26 -6.29
N PRO A 105 -29.22 1.48 -6.08
CA PRO A 105 -28.58 1.39 -4.78
C PRO A 105 -27.86 2.71 -4.43
N ALA A 106 -27.86 3.04 -3.14
CA ALA A 106 -26.95 4.06 -2.61
C ALA A 106 -25.50 3.54 -2.64
N LEU A 107 -24.57 4.41 -2.98
CA LEU A 107 -23.13 4.10 -2.98
C LEU A 107 -22.55 4.41 -1.59
N PRO A 108 -22.26 3.40 -0.75
CA PRO A 108 -21.76 3.62 0.60
C PRO A 108 -20.28 4.05 0.57
N GLY A 109 -19.89 4.95 1.49
CA GLY A 109 -18.49 5.39 1.69
C GLY A 109 -17.62 4.36 2.39
N THR A 110 -18.20 3.20 2.80
CA THR A 110 -17.46 2.10 3.45
C THR A 110 -17.90 0.78 2.81
N SER A 111 -16.93 -0.02 2.41
CA SER A 111 -17.16 -1.36 1.85
C SER A 111 -17.54 -2.37 2.93
N GLN A 112 -18.03 -3.57 2.52
CA GLN A 112 -18.39 -4.66 3.44
C GLN A 112 -17.19 -5.18 4.23
N ASN A 113 -16.00 -5.09 3.68
CA ASN A 113 -14.73 -5.47 4.33
C ASN A 113 -14.04 -4.29 5.05
N GLY A 114 -14.78 -3.19 5.33
CA GLY A 114 -14.35 -2.11 6.20
C GLY A 114 -13.44 -1.05 5.55
N ILE A 115 -13.23 -1.09 4.24
CA ILE A 115 -12.42 -0.10 3.54
C ILE A 115 -13.25 1.16 3.30
N THR A 116 -12.77 2.30 3.78
CA THR A 116 -13.37 3.62 3.52
C THR A 116 -12.85 4.24 2.24
N GLY A 117 -13.64 5.10 1.62
CA GLY A 117 -13.29 5.75 0.37
C GLY A 117 -14.44 6.54 -0.26
N THR A 118 -14.24 6.94 -1.50
CA THR A 118 -15.20 7.77 -2.25
C THR A 118 -15.54 7.20 -3.61
N TRP A 119 -16.78 7.42 -4.06
CA TRP A 119 -17.23 7.04 -5.38
C TRP A 119 -17.16 8.20 -6.37
N ASN A 120 -16.78 7.87 -7.60
CA ASN A 120 -16.83 8.79 -8.72
C ASN A 120 -17.46 8.08 -9.96
N PRO A 121 -18.62 8.53 -10.46
CA PRO A 121 -19.57 9.49 -9.87
C PRO A 121 -20.11 9.08 -8.49
N ALA A 122 -20.51 10.07 -7.67
CA ALA A 122 -20.93 9.84 -6.28
C ALA A 122 -22.38 9.31 -6.15
N VAL A 123 -23.19 9.42 -7.21
CA VAL A 123 -24.59 9.01 -7.25
C VAL A 123 -24.84 8.20 -8.51
N VAL A 124 -25.62 7.13 -8.38
CA VAL A 124 -26.02 6.31 -9.53
C VAL A 124 -27.07 7.03 -10.37
N ASP A 125 -26.82 7.10 -11.69
CA ASP A 125 -27.78 7.60 -12.70
C ASP A 125 -28.72 6.45 -13.08
N ASP A 126 -30.03 6.66 -12.91
CA ASP A 126 -31.08 5.70 -13.24
C ASP A 126 -31.60 5.83 -14.69
N GLN A 127 -31.04 6.78 -15.44
CA GLN A 127 -31.46 7.05 -16.83
C GLN A 127 -30.39 6.64 -17.85
N ASN A 128 -29.13 6.62 -17.45
CA ASN A 128 -28.01 6.37 -18.35
C ASN A 128 -27.08 5.29 -17.82
N THR A 129 -26.63 4.40 -18.70
CA THR A 129 -25.60 3.42 -18.42
C THR A 129 -24.29 4.13 -18.05
N ALA A 130 -23.71 3.79 -16.89
CA ALA A 130 -22.48 4.39 -16.42
C ALA A 130 -21.64 3.43 -15.58
N ALA A 131 -20.33 3.74 -15.49
CA ALA A 131 -19.38 3.08 -14.60
C ALA A 131 -19.05 3.99 -13.42
N TYR A 132 -18.92 3.38 -12.24
CA TYR A 132 -18.64 4.03 -10.96
C TYR A 132 -17.38 3.42 -10.39
N THR A 133 -16.43 4.25 -9.99
CA THR A 133 -15.17 3.80 -9.39
C THR A 133 -15.13 4.19 -7.91
N PHE A 134 -14.95 3.21 -7.06
CA PHE A 134 -14.63 3.44 -5.64
C PHE A 134 -13.12 3.59 -5.49
N THR A 135 -12.70 4.73 -4.94
CA THR A 135 -11.30 5.00 -4.62
C THR A 135 -11.14 4.93 -3.11
N PRO A 136 -10.37 3.95 -2.57
CA PRO A 136 -10.05 3.88 -1.15
C PRO A 136 -9.34 5.14 -0.64
N ASP A 137 -9.52 5.44 0.65
CA ASP A 137 -8.80 6.53 1.31
C ASP A 137 -7.30 6.27 1.34
N ALA A 138 -6.52 7.35 1.31
CA ALA A 138 -5.06 7.25 1.35
C ALA A 138 -4.55 6.56 2.62
N GLY A 139 -3.53 5.74 2.49
CA GLY A 139 -2.91 5.00 3.61
C GLY A 139 -3.54 3.64 3.89
N LEU A 140 -4.60 3.26 3.19
CA LEU A 140 -5.16 1.91 3.23
C LEU A 140 -4.48 1.04 2.16
N CYS A 141 -4.14 -0.20 2.52
CA CYS A 141 -3.66 -1.18 1.55
C CYS A 141 -4.86 -1.76 0.79
N ALA A 142 -5.41 -0.97 -0.14
CA ALA A 142 -6.60 -1.35 -0.89
C ALA A 142 -6.54 -0.88 -2.35
N LEU A 143 -7.12 -1.67 -3.25
CA LEU A 143 -7.23 -1.36 -4.67
C LEU A 143 -8.54 -0.65 -4.97
N PRO A 144 -8.63 0.19 -6.02
CA PRO A 144 -9.91 0.71 -6.51
C PRO A 144 -10.85 -0.43 -6.91
N ALA A 145 -12.17 -0.22 -6.71
CA ALA A 145 -13.21 -1.15 -7.13
C ALA A 145 -14.17 -0.47 -8.12
N ASN A 146 -14.63 -1.22 -9.11
CA ASN A 146 -15.54 -0.73 -10.14
C ASN A 146 -16.93 -1.35 -9.99
N PHE A 147 -17.95 -0.55 -10.29
CA PHE A 147 -19.35 -0.94 -10.36
C PHE A 147 -19.95 -0.38 -11.64
N VAL A 148 -20.63 -1.22 -12.43
CA VAL A 148 -21.25 -0.82 -13.69
C VAL A 148 -22.77 -0.95 -13.58
N VAL A 149 -23.48 0.12 -13.89
CA VAL A 149 -24.93 0.10 -14.02
C VAL A 149 -25.29 0.17 -15.52
N THR A 150 -26.03 -0.83 -16.01
CA THR A 150 -26.58 -0.87 -17.36
C THR A 150 -28.05 -0.51 -17.28
N VAL A 151 -28.44 0.58 -17.94
CA VAL A 151 -29.84 1.04 -18.00
C VAL A 151 -30.46 0.59 -19.32
N SER A 152 -31.52 -0.21 -19.24
CA SER A 152 -32.31 -0.64 -20.38
C SER A 152 -33.50 0.31 -20.59
N PRO A 153 -33.81 0.73 -21.83
CA PRO A 153 -34.94 1.59 -22.10
C PRO A 153 -36.27 0.87 -21.81
N ASN A 154 -37.27 1.64 -21.34
CA ASN A 154 -38.63 1.14 -21.18
C ASN A 154 -39.24 0.85 -22.53
N ILE A 155 -39.94 -0.29 -22.67
CA ILE A 155 -40.65 -0.68 -23.90
C ILE A 155 -42.14 -0.49 -23.64
N THR A 156 -42.83 0.22 -24.54
CA THR A 156 -44.29 0.29 -24.57
C THR A 156 -44.82 -0.90 -25.37
N PRO A 157 -45.60 -1.81 -24.76
CA PRO A 157 -46.21 -2.92 -25.50
C PRO A 157 -47.14 -2.41 -26.61
N THR A 158 -47.03 -2.97 -27.80
CA THR A 158 -47.96 -2.73 -28.89
C THR A 158 -48.83 -3.98 -29.11
N PHE A 159 -50.15 -3.77 -29.28
CA PHE A 159 -51.11 -4.85 -29.52
C PHE A 159 -51.61 -4.77 -30.96
N SER A 160 -51.78 -5.92 -31.59
CA SER A 160 -52.26 -6.04 -32.98
C SER A 160 -53.76 -5.87 -33.12
N PHE A 161 -54.52 -5.89 -32.02
CA PHE A 161 -55.94 -5.60 -32.03
C PHE A 161 -56.15 -4.08 -31.83
N GLY A 162 -57.01 -3.49 -32.68
CA GLY A 162 -57.25 -2.03 -32.62
C GLY A 162 -57.73 -1.55 -31.25
N THR A 163 -57.61 -0.27 -31.01
CA THR A 163 -57.98 0.41 -29.75
C THR A 163 -59.50 0.59 -29.57
N THR A 164 -60.32 0.14 -30.53
CA THR A 164 -61.78 0.20 -30.48
C THR A 164 -62.36 -1.20 -30.46
N LEU A 165 -63.02 -1.55 -29.37
CA LEU A 165 -64.03 -2.60 -29.29
C LEU A 165 -65.38 -1.90 -29.69
N ASP A 166 -65.99 -2.27 -30.84
CA ASP A 166 -67.36 -1.92 -31.20
C ASP A 166 -68.37 -2.74 -30.36
#